data_e6e63c58157e9c5c20e483ab82d329e2
#
_entry.id   e6e63c58157e9c5c20e483ab82d329e2
#
_cell.length_a   1.000
_cell.length_b   1.000
_cell.length_c   1.000
_cell.angle_alpha   90.00
_cell.angle_beta   90.00
_cell.angle_gamma   90.00
#
_symmetry.space_group_name_H-M   'P 1'
#
loop_
_entity.id
_entity.type
_entity.pdbx_description
1 polymer ?
#
loop_
_entity_poly.entity_id
_entity_poly.type
_entity_poly.pdbx_seq_one_letter_code
_entity_poly.pdbx_strand_id
1 'polypeptide(L)'
;MDRGRVTPVPTLRRRPGGRRFRLTGKERHARRLPKGLKPTRPGELVQVDTLFVNVAPNKAVKHFTAYDPVAKWTVGLVAGRATSACATTLLEKLVAEAPFPVRGIQVDGGSEFRAAFEKACQDKRLDLFVLPPKRPQLNGCVERAQGSWRYEFYASFDLPSRLDKLQPLVDAFAHRFNHHRPHQALGGQTPAEYLKSVSAGEPRTSHMC
;
A
#
# COMPACT_ATOMS: atom_id res chain seq x y z
N MET A 1 23.34 27.14 5.03
CA MET A 1 22.74 25.82 5.35
C MET A 1 21.57 26.06 6.29
N ASP A 2 20.40 26.24 5.74
CA ASP A 2 19.20 26.60 6.51
C ASP A 2 18.40 25.34 6.83
N ARG A 3 18.35 25.00 8.12
CA ARG A 3 17.57 23.87 8.63
C ARG A 3 16.13 24.35 8.80
N GLY A 4 15.28 24.07 7.82
CA GLY A 4 13.87 24.39 7.85
C GLY A 4 13.19 23.96 9.14
N ARG A 5 12.80 24.93 9.97
CA ARG A 5 11.95 24.75 11.15
C ARG A 5 10.58 24.21 10.74
N VAL A 6 10.29 23.00 11.18
CA VAL A 6 8.93 22.46 11.11
C VAL A 6 8.07 23.21 12.13
N THR A 7 7.13 24.03 11.65
CA THR A 7 6.16 24.73 12.50
C THR A 7 5.19 23.72 13.12
N PRO A 8 4.94 23.75 14.44
CA PRO A 8 3.94 22.90 15.07
C PRO A 8 2.53 23.28 14.63
N VAL A 9 1.68 22.27 14.45
CA VAL A 9 0.25 22.44 14.11
C VAL A 9 -0.46 23.21 15.23
N PRO A 10 -1.29 24.25 14.92
CA PRO A 10 -1.97 25.07 15.91
C PRO A 10 -2.88 24.23 16.82
N THR A 11 -2.68 24.33 18.11
CA THR A 11 -3.58 23.80 19.15
C THR A 11 -4.91 24.55 19.13
N LEU A 12 -6.02 23.84 19.01
CA LEU A 12 -7.37 24.37 19.15
C LEU A 12 -7.54 25.06 20.54
N ARG A 13 -7.84 26.35 20.54
CA ARG A 13 -8.17 27.10 21.76
C ARG A 13 -9.43 26.53 22.38
N ARG A 14 -9.35 26.23 23.67
CA ARG A 14 -10.44 25.77 24.53
C ARG A 14 -11.39 26.87 24.93
N ARG A 15 -12.69 26.52 25.04
CA ARG A 15 -13.67 27.27 25.80
C ARG A 15 -13.38 27.17 27.31
N PRO A 16 -13.61 28.23 28.14
CA PRO A 16 -13.40 28.19 29.58
C PRO A 16 -14.36 27.18 30.24
N GLY A 17 -13.84 26.29 31.07
CA GLY A 17 -14.63 25.34 31.88
C GLY A 17 -14.41 23.85 31.62
N GLY A 18 -13.61 23.42 30.64
CA GLY A 18 -13.38 22.00 30.37
C GLY A 18 -12.09 21.45 31.00
N ARG A 19 -12.15 20.25 31.62
CA ARG A 19 -10.99 19.51 32.14
C ARG A 19 -9.83 19.49 31.13
N ARG A 20 -8.63 19.84 31.60
CA ARG A 20 -7.39 19.74 30.82
C ARG A 20 -7.09 18.28 30.51
N PHE A 21 -7.36 17.81 29.29
CA PHE A 21 -6.68 16.65 28.76
C PHE A 21 -5.27 17.05 28.35
N ARG A 22 -4.26 16.58 29.08
CA ARG A 22 -2.88 16.60 28.60
C ARG A 22 -2.83 15.61 27.41
N LEU A 23 -2.83 16.13 26.20
CA LEU A 23 -2.36 15.39 25.06
C LEU A 23 -0.85 15.25 25.24
N THR A 24 -0.41 14.15 25.81
CA THR A 24 0.97 13.69 25.64
C THR A 24 1.12 13.41 24.17
N GLY A 25 1.59 14.39 23.43
CA GLY A 25 1.80 14.30 21.99
C GLY A 25 2.95 13.34 21.70
N LYS A 26 2.66 12.04 21.63
CA LYS A 26 3.53 11.09 20.96
C LYS A 26 3.52 11.53 19.50
N GLU A 27 4.65 12.04 18.99
CA GLU A 27 4.75 12.40 17.58
C GLU A 27 4.33 11.17 16.76
N ARG A 28 3.31 11.35 15.93
CA ARG A 28 2.86 10.28 15.04
C ARG A 28 3.89 10.11 13.93
N HIS A 29 4.29 8.88 13.69
CA HIS A 29 5.15 8.55 12.56
C HIS A 29 4.44 8.79 11.22
N ALA A 30 3.13 8.56 11.18
CA ALA A 30 2.29 8.80 10.01
C ALA A 30 2.15 10.30 9.71
N ARG A 31 2.53 10.69 8.50
CA ARG A 31 2.45 12.06 7.98
C ARG A 31 1.43 12.16 6.85
N ARG A 32 0.97 13.36 6.56
CA ARG A 32 0.17 13.59 5.35
C ARG A 32 1.05 13.50 4.11
N LEU A 33 0.51 12.88 3.04
CA LEU A 33 1.21 12.85 1.76
C LEU A 33 1.48 14.30 1.29
N PRO A 34 2.75 14.66 1.00
CA PRO A 34 3.09 15.97 0.48
C PRO A 34 2.38 16.23 -0.85
N LYS A 35 1.89 17.47 -1.05
CA LYS A 35 1.21 17.84 -2.27
C LYS A 35 2.18 17.72 -3.46
N GLY A 36 1.77 16.99 -4.49
CA GLY A 36 2.57 16.82 -5.71
C GLY A 36 3.66 15.75 -5.62
N LEU A 37 3.79 15.03 -4.50
CA LEU A 37 4.71 13.89 -4.41
C LEU A 37 4.30 12.82 -5.44
N LYS A 38 5.20 12.55 -6.36
CA LYS A 38 5.06 11.48 -7.36
C LYS A 38 6.31 10.61 -7.32
N PRO A 39 6.18 9.31 -7.03
CA PRO A 39 7.33 8.42 -7.06
C PRO A 39 7.88 8.31 -8.49
N THR A 40 9.19 8.28 -8.62
CA THR A 40 9.91 8.17 -9.89
C THR A 40 10.74 6.89 -9.98
N ARG A 41 10.94 6.21 -8.84
CA ARG A 41 11.68 4.95 -8.75
C ARG A 41 10.86 3.90 -8.01
N PRO A 42 11.02 2.61 -8.36
CA PRO A 42 10.44 1.52 -7.60
C PRO A 42 10.75 1.62 -6.11
N GLY A 43 9.75 1.40 -5.27
CA GLY A 43 9.86 1.41 -3.82
C GLY A 43 9.88 2.79 -3.15
N GLU A 44 9.95 3.89 -3.88
CA GLU A 44 9.87 5.24 -3.28
C GLU A 44 8.55 5.47 -2.56
N LEU A 45 7.44 4.95 -3.10
CA LEU A 45 6.10 5.05 -2.51
C LEU A 45 5.23 3.90 -2.95
N VAL A 46 5.07 2.90 -2.10
CA VAL A 46 4.16 1.77 -2.32
C VAL A 46 2.78 2.12 -1.76
N GLN A 47 1.75 1.97 -2.57
CA GLN A 47 0.36 2.18 -2.16
C GLN A 47 -0.20 0.90 -1.56
N VAL A 48 -0.85 1.02 -0.39
CA VAL A 48 -1.46 -0.11 0.31
C VAL A 48 -2.94 0.19 0.56
N ASP A 49 -3.77 -0.78 0.26
CA ASP A 49 -5.23 -0.66 0.43
C ASP A 49 -5.86 -2.02 0.73
N THR A 50 -7.09 -2.00 1.24
CA THR A 50 -7.84 -3.20 1.63
C THR A 50 -9.08 -3.37 0.76
N LEU A 51 -9.15 -4.49 0.04
CA LEU A 51 -10.28 -4.89 -0.78
C LEU A 51 -11.19 -5.86 -0.02
N PHE A 52 -12.50 -5.67 -0.12
CA PHE A 52 -13.50 -6.60 0.38
C PHE A 52 -13.97 -7.50 -0.75
N VAL A 53 -13.91 -8.81 -0.55
CA VAL A 53 -14.29 -9.80 -1.56
C VAL A 53 -15.16 -10.88 -0.94
N ASN A 54 -16.27 -11.19 -1.59
CA ASN A 54 -17.08 -12.36 -1.27
C ASN A 54 -16.52 -13.58 -2.04
N VAL A 55 -16.01 -14.56 -1.32
CA VAL A 55 -15.46 -15.81 -1.89
C VAL A 55 -16.46 -16.96 -1.88
N ALA A 56 -17.56 -16.81 -1.14
CA ALA A 56 -18.72 -17.72 -1.12
C ALA A 56 -19.94 -16.96 -0.57
N PRO A 57 -21.17 -17.48 -0.70
CA PRO A 57 -22.34 -16.93 -0.05
C PRO A 57 -22.08 -16.73 1.46
N ASN A 58 -22.35 -15.52 1.95
CA ASN A 58 -22.14 -15.12 3.35
C ASN A 58 -20.69 -15.25 3.87
N LYS A 59 -19.69 -15.33 2.98
CA LYS A 59 -18.28 -15.42 3.36
C LYS A 59 -17.44 -14.39 2.63
N ALA A 60 -17.16 -13.28 3.31
CA ALA A 60 -16.27 -12.25 2.86
C ALA A 60 -14.85 -12.43 3.43
N VAL A 61 -13.86 -12.13 2.63
CA VAL A 61 -12.45 -12.01 3.04
C VAL A 61 -11.96 -10.58 2.82
N LYS A 62 -10.93 -10.21 3.55
CA LYS A 62 -10.19 -8.97 3.36
C LYS A 62 -8.93 -9.29 2.57
N HIS A 63 -8.78 -8.68 1.42
CA HIS A 63 -7.57 -8.75 0.61
C HIS A 63 -6.80 -7.46 0.77
N PHE A 64 -5.67 -7.51 1.43
CA PHE A 64 -4.72 -6.41 1.51
C PHE A 64 -3.85 -6.43 0.25
N THR A 65 -3.80 -5.33 -0.46
CA THR A 65 -2.97 -5.15 -1.65
C THR A 65 -1.88 -4.13 -1.36
N ALA A 66 -0.63 -4.47 -1.60
CA ALA A 66 0.46 -3.52 -1.76
C ALA A 66 0.80 -3.41 -3.25
N TYR A 67 0.95 -2.19 -3.75
CA TYR A 67 1.19 -1.93 -5.15
C TYR A 67 2.21 -0.81 -5.36
N ASP A 68 3.27 -1.09 -6.08
CA ASP A 68 4.23 -0.08 -6.52
C ASP A 68 3.76 0.57 -7.83
N PRO A 69 3.47 1.88 -7.85
CA PRO A 69 2.93 2.55 -9.04
C PRO A 69 3.96 2.76 -10.14
N VAL A 70 5.26 2.64 -9.86
CA VAL A 70 6.34 2.79 -10.85
C VAL A 70 6.62 1.46 -11.53
N ALA A 71 6.95 0.42 -10.76
CA ALA A 71 7.24 -0.90 -11.29
C ALA A 71 5.97 -1.71 -11.63
N LYS A 72 4.78 -1.26 -11.21
CA LYS A 72 3.52 -2.03 -11.29
C LYS A 72 3.57 -3.35 -10.50
N TRP A 73 4.48 -3.47 -9.56
CA TRP A 73 4.66 -4.66 -8.73
C TRP A 73 3.55 -4.78 -7.70
N THR A 74 2.99 -5.98 -7.52
CA THR A 74 1.93 -6.23 -6.55
C THR A 74 2.27 -7.35 -5.57
N VAL A 75 1.82 -7.18 -4.32
CA VAL A 75 1.84 -8.22 -3.28
C VAL A 75 0.45 -8.27 -2.64
N GLY A 76 -0.06 -9.48 -2.40
CA GLY A 76 -1.38 -9.69 -1.81
C GLY A 76 -1.32 -10.51 -0.52
N LEU A 77 -2.22 -10.19 0.42
CA LEU A 77 -2.46 -10.97 1.64
C LEU A 77 -3.97 -11.08 1.90
N VAL A 78 -4.45 -12.29 2.16
CA VAL A 78 -5.86 -12.49 2.54
C VAL A 78 -6.02 -12.73 4.03
N ALA A 79 -7.05 -12.15 4.63
CA ALA A 79 -7.36 -12.26 6.04
C ALA A 79 -8.88 -12.29 6.25
N GLY A 80 -9.31 -12.85 7.38
CA GLY A 80 -10.73 -12.86 7.76
C GLY A 80 -11.22 -11.49 8.26
N ARG A 81 -10.31 -10.67 8.79
CA ARG A 81 -10.60 -9.33 9.34
C ARG A 81 -9.54 -8.33 8.92
N ALA A 82 -9.92 -7.07 8.73
CA ALA A 82 -8.98 -5.98 8.53
C ALA A 82 -8.48 -5.50 9.90
N THR A 83 -7.31 -5.98 10.31
CA THR A 83 -6.66 -5.62 11.58
C THR A 83 -5.27 -5.06 11.34
N SER A 84 -4.78 -4.28 12.28
CA SER A 84 -3.42 -3.73 12.23
C SER A 84 -2.34 -4.83 12.20
N ALA A 85 -2.59 -5.98 12.84
CA ALA A 85 -1.71 -7.14 12.75
C ALA A 85 -1.65 -7.70 11.31
N CYS A 86 -2.81 -7.86 10.64
CA CYS A 86 -2.84 -8.31 9.23
C CYS A 86 -2.14 -7.33 8.29
N ALA A 87 -2.33 -6.02 8.49
CA ALA A 87 -1.62 -5.00 7.73
C ALA A 87 -0.10 -5.07 7.97
N THR A 88 0.34 -5.34 9.21
CA THR A 88 1.75 -5.55 9.54
C THR A 88 2.32 -6.79 8.84
N THR A 89 1.57 -7.90 8.81
CA THR A 89 1.97 -9.11 8.06
C THR A 89 2.13 -8.82 6.57
N LEU A 90 1.22 -8.03 5.97
CA LEU A 90 1.39 -7.59 4.57
C LEU A 90 2.68 -6.77 4.40
N LEU A 91 2.97 -5.85 5.33
CA LEU A 91 4.19 -5.03 5.26
C LEU A 91 5.46 -5.89 5.32
N GLU A 92 5.48 -6.88 6.20
CA GLU A 92 6.60 -7.84 6.30
C GLU A 92 6.76 -8.62 5.01
N LYS A 93 5.65 -9.13 4.47
CA LYS A 93 5.63 -9.85 3.19
C LYS A 93 6.12 -8.95 2.04
N LEU A 94 5.65 -7.71 1.95
CA LEU A 94 6.08 -6.74 0.95
C LEU A 94 7.60 -6.51 1.00
N VAL A 95 8.14 -6.27 2.19
CA VAL A 95 9.58 -6.01 2.35
C VAL A 95 10.43 -7.25 2.02
N ALA A 96 9.91 -8.45 2.27
CA ALA A 96 10.58 -9.71 1.94
C ALA A 96 10.54 -10.06 0.44
N GLU A 97 9.44 -9.75 -0.25
CA GLU A 97 9.19 -10.17 -1.63
C GLU A 97 9.49 -9.11 -2.69
N ALA A 98 9.54 -7.83 -2.32
CA ALA A 98 9.83 -6.76 -3.27
C ALA A 98 11.29 -6.84 -3.74
N PRO A 99 11.55 -6.90 -5.07
CA PRO A 99 12.92 -6.93 -5.62
C PRO A 99 13.57 -5.54 -5.68
N PHE A 100 13.10 -4.63 -4.83
CA PHE A 100 13.61 -3.27 -4.69
C PHE A 100 13.47 -2.80 -3.23
N PRO A 101 14.30 -1.85 -2.77
CA PRO A 101 14.17 -1.32 -1.41
C PRO A 101 12.89 -0.48 -1.28
N VAL A 102 12.00 -0.87 -0.38
CA VAL A 102 10.82 -0.08 -0.02
C VAL A 102 11.25 1.07 0.89
N ARG A 103 10.84 2.30 0.58
CA ARG A 103 11.18 3.52 1.33
C ARG A 103 9.97 4.19 1.96
N GLY A 104 8.84 4.20 1.25
CA GLY A 104 7.63 4.86 1.70
C GLY A 104 6.39 4.02 1.43
N ILE A 105 5.43 4.14 2.33
CA ILE A 105 4.12 3.49 2.26
C ILE A 105 3.05 4.57 2.25
N GLN A 106 2.10 4.46 1.34
CA GLN A 106 0.91 5.29 1.27
C GLN A 106 -0.31 4.45 1.60
N VAL A 107 -1.13 4.91 2.54
CA VAL A 107 -2.38 4.27 2.94
C VAL A 107 -3.53 5.28 2.92
N ASP A 108 -4.76 4.80 2.88
CA ASP A 108 -5.92 5.58 3.27
C ASP A 108 -5.97 5.81 4.79
N GLY A 109 -7.01 6.39 5.31
CA GLY A 109 -7.16 6.61 6.77
C GLY A 109 -7.72 5.42 7.54
N GLY A 110 -7.72 4.21 6.99
CA GLY A 110 -8.25 2.98 7.59
C GLY A 110 -7.67 2.68 8.98
N SER A 111 -8.49 2.08 9.85
CA SER A 111 -8.09 1.77 11.23
C SER A 111 -7.01 0.69 11.29
N GLU A 112 -6.96 -0.19 10.30
CA GLU A 112 -5.98 -1.25 10.14
C GLU A 112 -4.55 -0.74 9.90
N PHE A 113 -4.40 0.49 9.41
CA PHE A 113 -3.11 1.13 9.15
C PHE A 113 -2.62 2.02 10.31
N ARG A 114 -3.16 1.81 11.51
CA ARG A 114 -2.80 2.54 12.73
C ARG A 114 -2.03 1.64 13.71
N ALA A 115 -1.62 2.21 14.82
CA ALA A 115 -1.03 1.50 15.96
C ALA A 115 0.11 0.56 15.57
N ALA A 116 -0.11 -0.76 15.54
CA ALA A 116 0.93 -1.75 15.26
C ALA A 116 1.54 -1.60 13.87
N PHE A 117 0.74 -1.26 12.87
CA PHE A 117 1.22 -1.01 11.51
C PHE A 117 2.12 0.24 11.44
N GLU A 118 1.68 1.34 12.05
CA GLU A 118 2.48 2.58 12.14
C GLU A 118 3.81 2.32 12.85
N LYS A 119 3.76 1.57 13.97
CA LYS A 119 4.98 1.17 14.68
C LYS A 119 5.88 0.29 13.81
N ALA A 120 5.35 -0.66 13.08
CA ALA A 120 6.13 -1.52 12.19
C ALA A 120 6.82 -0.72 11.06
N CYS A 121 6.13 0.29 10.49
CA CYS A 121 6.74 1.22 9.54
C CYS A 121 7.90 1.99 10.19
N GLN A 122 7.71 2.51 11.41
CA GLN A 122 8.74 3.23 12.15
C GLN A 122 9.96 2.34 12.45
N ASP A 123 9.74 1.12 12.94
CA ASP A 123 10.80 0.17 13.27
C ASP A 123 11.63 -0.22 12.02
N LYS A 124 10.98 -0.29 10.86
CA LYS A 124 11.62 -0.53 9.55
C LYS A 124 12.16 0.74 8.88
N ARG A 125 12.04 1.90 9.50
CA ARG A 125 12.45 3.21 8.96
C ARG A 125 11.79 3.55 7.63
N LEU A 126 10.54 3.16 7.44
CA LEU A 126 9.73 3.47 6.27
C LEU A 126 8.93 4.74 6.53
N ASP A 127 8.92 5.66 5.58
CA ASP A 127 8.01 6.79 5.62
C ASP A 127 6.56 6.31 5.47
N LEU A 128 5.67 6.72 6.39
CA LEU A 128 4.25 6.40 6.32
C LEU A 128 3.45 7.65 5.99
N PHE A 129 2.76 7.61 4.85
CA PHE A 129 1.89 8.68 4.39
C PHE A 129 0.43 8.27 4.43
N VAL A 130 -0.40 9.12 5.04
CA VAL A 130 -1.84 8.93 5.10
C VAL A 130 -2.51 9.93 4.15
N LEU A 131 -3.38 9.43 3.29
CA LEU A 131 -4.13 10.26 2.34
C LEU A 131 -5.11 11.17 3.06
N PRO A 132 -5.32 12.41 2.55
CA PRO A 132 -6.38 13.27 3.04
C PRO A 132 -7.75 12.62 2.83
N PRO A 133 -8.69 12.80 3.77
CA PRO A 133 -10.05 12.31 3.59
C PRO A 133 -10.69 12.84 2.28
N LYS A 134 -11.51 12.02 1.64
CA LYS A 134 -12.26 12.37 0.41
C LYS A 134 -11.37 12.75 -0.78
N ARG A 135 -10.20 12.13 -0.93
CA ARG A 135 -9.30 12.29 -2.08
C ARG A 135 -8.96 10.93 -2.73
N PRO A 136 -9.95 10.17 -3.25
CA PRO A 136 -9.74 8.84 -3.84
C PRO A 136 -8.77 8.89 -5.04
N GLN A 137 -8.76 9.99 -5.81
CA GLN A 137 -7.87 10.15 -6.97
C GLN A 137 -6.38 9.99 -6.64
N LEU A 138 -5.97 10.13 -5.38
CA LEU A 138 -4.59 9.92 -4.95
C LEU A 138 -4.25 8.43 -4.73
N ASN A 139 -5.26 7.55 -4.72
CA ASN A 139 -5.12 6.09 -4.56
C ASN A 139 -5.40 5.32 -5.86
N GLY A 140 -5.58 6.02 -6.97
CA GLY A 140 -6.03 5.46 -8.24
C GLY A 140 -5.16 4.32 -8.80
N CYS A 141 -3.87 4.27 -8.46
CA CYS A 141 -2.99 3.20 -8.94
C CYS A 141 -3.28 1.87 -8.23
N VAL A 142 -3.42 1.85 -6.90
CA VAL A 142 -3.77 0.63 -6.18
C VAL A 142 -5.22 0.23 -6.43
N GLU A 143 -6.14 1.18 -6.60
CA GLU A 143 -7.52 0.90 -7.00
C GLU A 143 -7.59 0.20 -8.37
N ARG A 144 -6.76 0.62 -9.32
CA ARG A 144 -6.64 -0.06 -10.62
C ARG A 144 -6.05 -1.46 -10.48
N ALA A 145 -5.04 -1.65 -9.64
CA ALA A 145 -4.51 -2.96 -9.33
C ALA A 145 -5.56 -3.86 -8.66
N GLN A 146 -6.38 -3.30 -7.76
CA GLN A 146 -7.53 -4.00 -7.17
C GLN A 146 -8.58 -4.40 -8.22
N GLY A 147 -8.72 -3.64 -9.31
CA GLY A 147 -9.51 -4.04 -10.47
C GLY A 147 -9.03 -5.35 -11.08
N SER A 148 -7.71 -5.53 -11.29
CA SER A 148 -7.15 -6.80 -11.74
C SER A 148 -7.40 -7.93 -10.76
N TRP A 149 -7.24 -7.71 -9.45
CA TRP A 149 -7.59 -8.70 -8.44
C TRP A 149 -9.06 -9.09 -8.52
N ARG A 150 -9.98 -8.13 -8.63
CA ARG A 150 -11.43 -8.40 -8.70
C ARG A 150 -11.82 -9.19 -9.95
N TYR A 151 -11.36 -8.76 -11.12
CA TYR A 151 -11.88 -9.25 -12.39
C TYR A 151 -11.03 -10.39 -12.98
N GLU A 152 -9.70 -10.36 -12.80
CA GLU A 152 -8.81 -11.36 -13.39
C GLU A 152 -8.53 -12.52 -12.41
N PHE A 153 -8.78 -12.36 -11.11
CA PHE A 153 -8.59 -13.40 -10.10
C PHE A 153 -9.91 -13.82 -9.46
N TYR A 154 -10.54 -12.96 -8.67
CA TYR A 154 -11.72 -13.34 -7.87
C TYR A 154 -12.96 -13.67 -8.69
N ALA A 155 -13.16 -13.02 -9.83
CA ALA A 155 -14.32 -13.29 -10.71
C ALA A 155 -14.06 -14.42 -11.71
N SER A 156 -12.81 -14.85 -11.91
CA SER A 156 -12.42 -15.80 -12.96
C SER A 156 -12.19 -17.21 -12.46
N PHE A 157 -12.19 -17.44 -11.14
CA PHE A 157 -11.89 -18.75 -10.56
C PHE A 157 -12.84 -19.12 -9.43
N ASP A 158 -13.15 -20.42 -9.33
CA ASP A 158 -13.77 -20.99 -8.15
C ASP A 158 -12.75 -21.09 -7.03
N LEU A 159 -12.84 -20.19 -6.06
CA LEU A 159 -11.82 -20.01 -5.03
C LEU A 159 -12.25 -20.66 -3.72
N PRO A 160 -11.32 -21.30 -3.00
CA PRO A 160 -11.62 -21.88 -1.69
C PRO A 160 -11.92 -20.77 -0.69
N SER A 161 -12.90 -21.03 0.18
CA SER A 161 -13.27 -20.10 1.24
C SER A 161 -12.36 -20.15 2.47
N ARG A 162 -11.46 -21.11 2.56
CA ARG A 162 -10.46 -21.26 3.64
C ARG A 162 -9.22 -20.43 3.29
N LEU A 163 -8.78 -19.58 4.23
CA LEU A 163 -7.66 -18.66 4.02
C LEU A 163 -6.32 -19.38 3.74
N ASP A 164 -6.07 -20.50 4.42
CA ASP A 164 -4.88 -21.31 4.23
C ASP A 164 -4.78 -21.94 2.82
N LYS A 165 -5.92 -22.15 2.16
CA LYS A 165 -6.00 -22.62 0.78
C LYS A 165 -6.05 -21.47 -0.23
N LEU A 166 -6.60 -20.33 0.17
CA LEU A 166 -6.73 -19.16 -0.69
C LEU A 166 -5.41 -18.38 -0.83
N GLN A 167 -4.61 -18.25 0.24
CA GLN A 167 -3.37 -17.49 0.21
C GLN A 167 -2.37 -18.01 -0.84
N PRO A 168 -2.11 -19.31 -1.00
CA PRO A 168 -1.22 -19.81 -2.07
C PRO A 168 -1.69 -19.42 -3.49
N LEU A 169 -3.01 -19.35 -3.72
CA LEU A 169 -3.56 -18.92 -5.00
C LEU A 169 -3.38 -17.41 -5.23
N VAL A 170 -3.51 -16.62 -4.17
CA VAL A 170 -3.19 -15.18 -4.20
C VAL A 170 -1.72 -14.98 -4.53
N ASP A 171 -0.82 -15.75 -3.93
CA ASP A 171 0.62 -15.69 -4.20
C ASP A 171 0.95 -16.09 -5.64
N ALA A 172 0.32 -17.14 -6.15
CA ALA A 172 0.47 -17.58 -7.53
C ALA A 172 -0.03 -16.51 -8.54
N PHE A 173 -1.16 -15.84 -8.23
CA PHE A 173 -1.65 -14.74 -9.05
C PHE A 173 -0.71 -13.53 -9.00
N ALA A 174 -0.22 -13.14 -7.82
CA ALA A 174 0.76 -12.07 -7.68
C ALA A 174 2.04 -12.38 -8.47
N HIS A 175 2.54 -13.61 -8.40
CA HIS A 175 3.68 -14.06 -9.20
C HIS A 175 3.40 -13.93 -10.69
N ARG A 176 2.25 -14.45 -11.18
CA ARG A 176 1.85 -14.32 -12.58
C ARG A 176 1.75 -12.84 -13.01
N PHE A 177 1.15 -11.99 -12.18
CA PHE A 177 1.01 -10.55 -12.41
C PHE A 177 2.38 -9.88 -12.55
N ASN A 178 3.32 -10.22 -11.69
CA ASN A 178 4.63 -9.58 -11.64
C ASN A 178 5.61 -10.10 -12.70
N HIS A 179 5.50 -11.38 -13.11
CA HIS A 179 6.49 -12.04 -13.96
C HIS A 179 6.00 -12.40 -15.36
N HIS A 180 4.69 -12.47 -15.57
CA HIS A 180 4.14 -12.98 -16.85
C HIS A 180 3.09 -12.06 -17.48
N ARG A 181 2.52 -11.12 -16.72
CA ARG A 181 1.50 -10.21 -17.24
C ARG A 181 2.15 -8.95 -17.81
N PRO A 182 2.04 -8.68 -19.14
CA PRO A 182 2.56 -7.45 -19.72
C PRO A 182 1.68 -6.25 -19.32
N HIS A 183 2.31 -5.09 -19.13
CA HIS A 183 1.66 -3.84 -18.77
C HIS A 183 1.90 -2.78 -19.84
N GLN A 184 0.83 -2.24 -20.40
CA GLN A 184 0.91 -1.16 -21.38
C GLN A 184 1.70 0.05 -20.85
N ALA A 185 1.50 0.40 -19.56
CA ALA A 185 2.22 1.49 -18.90
C ALA A 185 3.72 1.24 -18.73
N LEU A 186 4.19 0.02 -18.96
CA LEU A 186 5.60 -0.37 -18.97
C LEU A 186 6.10 -0.69 -20.40
N GLY A 187 5.41 -0.17 -21.42
CA GLY A 187 5.78 -0.45 -22.82
C GLY A 187 5.58 -1.90 -23.24
N GLY A 188 4.65 -2.62 -22.59
CA GLY A 188 4.40 -4.06 -22.84
C GLY A 188 5.28 -5.00 -22.02
N GLN A 189 6.21 -4.49 -21.21
CA GLN A 189 7.02 -5.29 -20.30
C GLN A 189 6.21 -5.79 -19.10
N THR A 190 6.62 -6.90 -18.52
CA THR A 190 6.19 -7.32 -17.19
C THR A 190 6.89 -6.45 -16.12
N PRO A 191 6.35 -6.34 -14.90
CA PRO A 191 7.04 -5.68 -13.78
C PRO A 191 8.48 -6.18 -13.57
N ALA A 192 8.70 -7.49 -13.66
CA ALA A 192 10.02 -8.09 -13.49
C ALA A 192 11.02 -7.71 -14.60
N GLU A 193 10.57 -7.68 -15.86
CA GLU A 193 11.39 -7.23 -17.00
C GLU A 193 11.73 -5.74 -16.89
N TYR A 194 10.74 -4.91 -16.56
CA TYR A 194 10.95 -3.49 -16.31
C TYR A 194 12.01 -3.23 -15.22
N LEU A 195 11.93 -3.97 -14.11
CA LEU A 195 12.92 -3.82 -13.03
C LEU A 195 14.33 -4.22 -13.48
N LYS A 196 14.47 -5.24 -14.33
CA LYS A 196 15.77 -5.63 -14.92
C LYS A 196 16.30 -4.53 -15.83
N SER A 197 15.46 -3.95 -16.71
CA SER A 197 15.88 -2.89 -17.62
C SER A 197 16.33 -1.62 -16.88
N VAL A 198 15.59 -1.21 -15.83
CA VAL A 198 15.97 -0.05 -14.99
C VAL A 198 17.28 -0.30 -14.26
N SER A 199 17.52 -1.52 -13.78
CA SER A 199 18.80 -1.88 -13.12
C SER A 199 19.98 -1.90 -14.09
N ALA A 200 19.73 -2.21 -15.35
CA ALA A 200 20.75 -2.17 -16.41
C ALA A 200 21.01 -0.76 -16.95
N GLY A 201 20.30 0.27 -16.50
CA GLY A 201 20.48 1.66 -16.94
C GLY A 201 19.73 2.02 -18.23
N GLU A 202 18.80 1.19 -18.69
CA GLU A 202 17.97 1.46 -19.87
C GLU A 202 16.98 2.62 -19.64
N PRO A 203 16.55 3.32 -20.72
CA PRO A 203 15.61 4.44 -20.60
C PRO A 203 14.29 4.02 -19.93
N ARG A 204 13.75 4.86 -19.06
CA ARG A 204 12.48 4.59 -18.36
C ARG A 204 11.29 4.79 -19.29
N THR A 205 10.48 3.76 -19.47
CA THR A 205 9.24 3.79 -20.25
C THR A 205 7.97 3.76 -19.39
N SER A 206 8.12 3.85 -18.06
CA SER A 206 6.97 3.80 -17.14
C SER A 206 6.12 5.07 -17.23
N HIS A 207 4.83 4.91 -17.47
CA HIS A 207 3.82 5.95 -17.32
C HIS A 207 3.09 5.76 -15.99
N MET A 208 2.95 6.83 -15.22
CA MET A 208 2.16 6.81 -13.98
C MET A 208 0.67 6.64 -14.30
N CYS A 209 -0.04 6.00 -13.39
CA CYS A 209 -1.51 5.86 -13.44
C CYS A 209 -2.21 7.21 -13.34
#